data_484fcdb0ba517fe39c9a3dca5d6169a8
#
_entry.id   484fcdb0ba517fe39c9a3dca5d6169a8
#
_cell.length_a   1.000
_cell.length_b   1.000
_cell.length_c   1.000
_cell.angle_alpha   90.00
_cell.angle_beta   90.00
_cell.angle_gamma   90.00
#
_symmetry.space_group_name_H-M   'P 1'
#
loop_
_entity.id
_entity.type
_entity.pdbx_description
1 polymer ?
#
loop_
_entity_poly.entity_id
_entity_poly.type
_entity_poly.pdbx_seq_one_letter_code
_entity_poly.pdbx_strand_id
1 'polypeptide(L)'
;ALNAHRKHRDEEELDAIGFLKLIREKIKAVDIDEKYLKRAVNDGFSGGEKKRNEILQMITLEPKLSILDETDSGLDIDALKIVANGVNQYRSSENSFLVITHYQRLLNYLKPDFIHVLIDGKIVKSGDMSLASILEEKGYAWLEK
;
A
#
# COMPACT_ATOMS: atom_id res chain seq x y z
N ALA A 1 9.76 11.70 12.27
CA ALA A 1 9.79 10.28 11.90
C ALA A 1 10.90 10.00 10.89
N LEU A 2 10.89 10.58 9.68
CA LEU A 2 11.86 10.27 8.62
C LEU A 2 13.32 10.40 9.05
N ASN A 3 13.72 11.54 9.63
CA ASN A 3 15.10 11.73 10.10
C ASN A 3 15.52 10.75 11.21
N ALA A 4 14.59 10.29 12.04
CA ALA A 4 14.87 9.24 13.01
C ALA A 4 15.18 7.89 12.33
N HIS A 5 14.48 7.57 11.24
CA HIS A 5 14.78 6.39 10.41
C HIS A 5 16.11 6.54 9.68
N ARG A 6 16.38 7.70 9.09
CA ARG A 6 17.64 8.00 8.39
C ARG A 6 18.83 7.86 9.35
N LYS A 7 18.74 8.47 10.53
CA LYS A 7 19.76 8.36 11.57
C LYS A 7 20.02 6.92 12.02
N HIS A 8 18.96 6.10 12.14
CA HIS A 8 19.11 4.68 12.49
C HIS A 8 19.78 3.86 11.37
N ARG A 9 19.70 4.33 10.11
CA ARG A 9 20.34 3.72 8.94
C ARG A 9 21.71 4.29 8.62
N ASP A 10 22.26 5.14 9.50
CA ASP A 10 23.50 5.90 9.27
C ASP A 10 23.46 6.79 8.01
N GLU A 11 22.27 7.27 7.66
CA GLU A 11 22.03 8.21 6.57
C GLU A 11 22.02 9.65 7.08
N GLU A 12 22.45 10.60 6.24
CA GLU A 12 22.44 12.03 6.56
C GLU A 12 21.00 12.53 6.78
N GLU A 13 20.79 13.31 7.83
CA GLU A 13 19.48 13.92 8.13
C GLU A 13 19.12 14.98 7.07
N LEU A 14 17.85 15.02 6.70
CA LEU A 14 17.33 16.03 5.78
C LEU A 14 16.98 17.31 6.54
N ASP A 15 17.39 18.45 6.00
CA ASP A 15 16.86 19.74 6.39
C ASP A 15 15.43 19.95 5.85
N ALA A 16 14.79 21.07 6.18
CA ALA A 16 13.43 21.37 5.75
C ALA A 16 13.31 21.46 4.22
N ILE A 17 14.33 21.96 3.53
CA ILE A 17 14.34 22.11 2.07
C ILE A 17 14.48 20.74 1.41
N GLY A 18 15.41 19.93 1.87
CA GLY A 18 15.60 18.54 1.40
C GLY A 18 14.36 17.68 1.60
N PHE A 19 13.70 17.80 2.77
CA PHE A 19 12.44 17.12 3.02
C PHE A 19 11.32 17.58 2.06
N LEU A 20 11.16 18.88 1.85
CA LEU A 20 10.15 19.39 0.91
C LEU A 20 10.40 18.93 -0.52
N LYS A 21 11.67 18.87 -0.95
CA LYS A 21 12.03 18.35 -2.27
C LYS A 21 11.63 16.87 -2.39
N LEU A 22 12.00 16.05 -1.42
CA LEU A 22 11.67 14.63 -1.38
C LEU A 22 10.16 14.40 -1.43
N ILE A 23 9.40 15.08 -0.57
CA ILE A 23 7.96 14.85 -0.48
C ILE A 23 7.23 15.29 -1.75
N ARG A 24 7.66 16.36 -2.42
CA ARG A 24 7.13 16.80 -3.70
C ARG A 24 7.35 15.81 -4.85
N GLU A 25 8.37 15.01 -4.79
CA GLU A 25 8.57 13.90 -5.72
C GLU A 25 7.63 12.75 -5.39
N LYS A 26 7.51 12.39 -4.12
CA LYS A 26 6.68 11.26 -3.67
C LYS A 26 5.17 11.50 -3.86
N ILE A 27 4.66 12.72 -3.67
CA ILE A 27 3.22 13.02 -3.86
C ILE A 27 2.73 12.78 -5.30
N LYS A 28 3.62 12.89 -6.29
CA LYS A 28 3.28 12.60 -7.70
C LYS A 28 2.90 11.14 -7.91
N ALA A 29 3.54 10.23 -7.17
CA ALA A 29 3.28 8.79 -7.27
C ALA A 29 1.88 8.39 -6.77
N VAL A 30 1.29 9.20 -5.89
CA VAL A 30 0.01 8.94 -5.23
C VAL A 30 -1.07 9.97 -5.58
N ASP A 31 -0.78 10.85 -6.54
CA ASP A 31 -1.71 11.89 -7.02
C ASP A 31 -2.33 12.70 -5.85
N ILE A 32 -1.47 13.19 -4.96
CA ILE A 32 -1.86 14.06 -3.85
C ILE A 32 -1.53 15.50 -4.21
N ASP A 33 -2.50 16.41 -4.04
CA ASP A 33 -2.31 17.85 -4.23
C ASP A 33 -1.39 18.41 -3.12
N GLU A 34 -0.41 19.23 -3.50
CA GLU A 34 0.58 19.85 -2.57
C GLU A 34 -0.09 20.65 -1.44
N LYS A 35 -1.32 21.15 -1.64
CA LYS A 35 -2.07 21.85 -0.59
C LYS A 35 -2.29 21.00 0.68
N TYR A 36 -2.34 19.67 0.53
CA TYR A 36 -2.51 18.77 1.67
C TYR A 36 -1.26 18.65 2.55
N LEU A 37 -0.08 18.96 2.03
CA LEU A 37 1.16 18.99 2.82
C LEU A 37 1.18 20.08 3.91
N LYS A 38 0.30 21.07 3.79
CA LYS A 38 0.16 22.17 4.76
C LYS A 38 -0.88 21.89 5.85
N ARG A 39 -1.59 20.76 5.77
CA ARG A 39 -2.62 20.38 6.73
C ARG A 39 -2.10 19.36 7.73
N ALA A 40 -2.75 19.27 8.88
CA ALA A 40 -2.53 18.13 9.77
C ALA A 40 -2.93 16.82 9.06
N VAL A 41 -2.25 15.75 9.42
CA VAL A 41 -2.47 14.42 8.82
C VAL A 41 -3.95 14.04 8.99
N ASN A 42 -4.59 13.69 7.87
CA ASN A 42 -5.99 13.29 7.78
C ASN A 42 -7.04 14.37 8.13
N ASP A 43 -6.65 15.61 8.38
CA ASP A 43 -7.58 16.70 8.69
C ASP A 43 -8.31 17.18 7.43
N GLY A 44 -9.63 16.94 7.39
CA GLY A 44 -10.48 17.27 6.25
C GLY A 44 -10.23 16.44 4.98
N PHE A 45 -9.57 15.27 5.10
CA PHE A 45 -9.34 14.35 3.98
C PHE A 45 -10.57 13.48 3.75
N SER A 46 -10.93 13.27 2.49
CA SER A 46 -11.85 12.21 2.06
C SER A 46 -11.26 10.81 2.33
N GLY A 47 -12.09 9.76 2.24
CA GLY A 47 -11.61 8.38 2.40
C GLY A 47 -10.47 8.05 1.43
N GLY A 48 -10.62 8.39 0.15
CA GLY A 48 -9.60 8.16 -0.86
C GLY A 48 -8.30 8.94 -0.62
N GLU A 49 -8.41 10.21 -0.18
CA GLU A 49 -7.24 11.03 0.16
C GLU A 49 -6.48 10.49 1.37
N LYS A 50 -7.20 9.97 2.39
CA LYS A 50 -6.58 9.29 3.53
C LYS A 50 -5.76 8.08 3.09
N LYS A 51 -6.32 7.22 2.23
CA LYS A 51 -5.63 6.03 1.71
C LYS A 51 -4.41 6.40 0.86
N ARG A 52 -4.52 7.40 -0.01
CA ARG A 52 -3.36 7.92 -0.76
C ARG A 52 -2.28 8.47 0.19
N ASN A 53 -2.68 9.15 1.27
CA ASN A 53 -1.74 9.66 2.26
C ASN A 53 -1.07 8.54 3.07
N GLU A 54 -1.76 7.42 3.36
CA GLU A 54 -1.15 6.22 3.95
C GLU A 54 -0.03 5.67 3.04
N ILE A 55 -0.29 5.56 1.73
CA ILE A 55 0.72 5.13 0.77
C ILE A 55 1.86 6.17 0.67
N LEU A 56 1.57 7.47 0.69
CA LEU A 56 2.60 8.51 0.72
C LEU A 56 3.52 8.36 1.93
N GLN A 57 2.97 8.10 3.11
CA GLN A 57 3.77 7.85 4.32
C GLN A 57 4.65 6.62 4.14
N MET A 58 4.10 5.52 3.63
CA MET A 58 4.84 4.29 3.35
C MET A 58 6.04 4.55 2.42
N ILE A 59 5.80 5.14 1.24
CA ILE A 59 6.87 5.39 0.25
C ILE A 59 7.86 6.48 0.70
N THR A 60 7.51 7.26 1.72
CA THR A 60 8.39 8.28 2.31
C THR A 60 9.29 7.67 3.39
N LEU A 61 8.76 6.75 4.20
CA LEU A 61 9.50 6.10 5.29
C LEU A 61 10.36 4.92 4.82
N GLU A 62 10.05 4.39 3.65
CA GLU A 62 10.78 3.28 3.00
C GLU A 62 11.00 2.08 3.91
N PRO A 63 9.93 1.47 4.48
CA PRO A 63 10.05 0.33 5.36
C PRO A 63 10.48 -0.93 4.58
N LYS A 64 11.24 -1.82 5.23
CA LYS A 64 11.56 -3.14 4.66
C LYS A 64 10.35 -4.06 4.57
N LEU A 65 9.38 -3.91 5.48
CA LEU A 65 8.10 -4.62 5.47
C LEU A 65 6.97 -3.61 5.59
N SER A 66 6.02 -3.67 4.66
CA SER A 66 4.78 -2.90 4.70
C SER A 66 3.59 -3.85 4.91
N ILE A 67 2.73 -3.54 5.88
CA ILE A 67 1.47 -4.24 6.08
C ILE A 67 0.34 -3.31 5.65
N LEU A 68 -0.39 -3.71 4.62
CA LEU A 68 -1.50 -2.96 4.03
C LEU A 68 -2.81 -3.69 4.35
N ASP A 69 -3.52 -3.20 5.37
CA ASP A 69 -4.75 -3.82 5.85
C ASP A 69 -5.96 -3.05 5.30
N GLU A 70 -6.72 -3.72 4.41
CA GLU A 70 -7.91 -3.18 3.73
C GLU A 70 -7.70 -1.76 3.15
N THR A 71 -6.53 -1.52 2.57
CA THR A 71 -6.17 -0.20 2.01
C THR A 71 -7.03 0.19 0.81
N ASP A 72 -7.72 -0.77 0.24
CA ASP A 72 -8.66 -0.66 -0.88
C ASP A 72 -10.12 -0.42 -0.47
N SER A 73 -10.45 -0.54 0.80
CA SER A 73 -11.81 -0.37 1.30
C SER A 73 -12.34 1.05 1.05
N GLY A 74 -13.53 1.14 0.40
CA GLY A 74 -14.19 2.42 0.11
C GLY A 74 -13.55 3.24 -1.01
N LEU A 75 -12.63 2.67 -1.77
CA LEU A 75 -12.03 3.32 -2.94
C LEU A 75 -12.84 3.05 -4.21
N ASP A 76 -12.95 4.08 -5.05
CA ASP A 76 -13.33 3.90 -6.45
C ASP A 76 -12.18 3.27 -7.26
N ILE A 77 -12.47 2.92 -8.51
CA ILE A 77 -11.51 2.22 -9.38
C ILE A 77 -10.24 3.06 -9.63
N ASP A 78 -10.37 4.36 -9.75
CA ASP A 78 -9.24 5.23 -10.08
C ASP A 78 -8.35 5.46 -8.84
N ALA A 79 -8.95 5.66 -7.67
CA ALA A 79 -8.21 5.71 -6.41
C ALA A 79 -7.49 4.38 -6.10
N LEU A 80 -8.13 3.24 -6.42
CA LEU A 80 -7.53 1.92 -6.29
C LEU A 80 -6.28 1.75 -7.16
N LYS A 81 -6.35 2.20 -8.43
CA LYS A 81 -5.19 2.18 -9.33
C LYS A 81 -4.04 3.05 -8.81
N ILE A 82 -4.34 4.25 -8.28
CA ILE A 82 -3.34 5.15 -7.73
C ILE A 82 -2.64 4.51 -6.54
N VAL A 83 -3.39 3.92 -5.61
CA VAL A 83 -2.84 3.18 -4.45
C VAL A 83 -1.94 2.04 -4.92
N ALA A 84 -2.42 1.19 -5.85
CA ALA A 84 -1.64 0.08 -6.38
C ALA A 84 -0.37 0.55 -7.11
N ASN A 85 -0.43 1.64 -7.87
CA ASN A 85 0.72 2.23 -8.53
C ASN A 85 1.77 2.73 -7.50
N GLY A 86 1.34 3.38 -6.43
CA GLY A 86 2.24 3.81 -5.36
C GLY A 86 2.99 2.63 -4.72
N VAL A 87 2.29 1.52 -4.46
CA VAL A 87 2.90 0.28 -3.95
C VAL A 87 3.89 -0.30 -4.97
N ASN A 88 3.48 -0.43 -6.23
CA ASN A 88 4.32 -1.02 -7.29
C ASN A 88 5.57 -0.18 -7.57
N GLN A 89 5.50 1.14 -7.49
CA GLN A 89 6.67 2.01 -7.65
C GLN A 89 7.70 1.85 -6.51
N TYR A 90 7.23 1.50 -5.31
CA TYR A 90 8.11 1.26 -4.18
C TYR A 90 8.62 -0.19 -4.10
N ARG A 91 7.94 -1.13 -4.77
CA ARG A 91 8.30 -2.56 -4.77
C ARG A 91 9.70 -2.78 -5.34
N SER A 92 10.52 -3.54 -4.62
CA SER A 92 11.89 -3.91 -4.99
C SER A 92 12.26 -5.28 -4.39
N SER A 93 13.47 -5.77 -4.69
CA SER A 93 14.03 -6.96 -4.04
C SER A 93 14.35 -6.77 -2.55
N GLU A 94 14.41 -5.51 -2.09
CA GLU A 94 14.86 -5.16 -0.74
C GLU A 94 13.69 -4.95 0.25
N ASN A 95 12.44 -5.02 -0.24
CA ASN A 95 11.26 -4.80 0.58
C ASN A 95 10.19 -5.85 0.35
N SER A 96 9.29 -6.00 1.32
CA SER A 96 8.19 -6.95 1.29
C SER A 96 6.87 -6.26 1.62
N PHE A 97 5.79 -6.79 1.06
CA PHE A 97 4.43 -6.32 1.31
C PHE A 97 3.56 -7.48 1.78
N LEU A 98 2.87 -7.28 2.89
CA LEU A 98 1.75 -8.10 3.31
C LEU A 98 0.47 -7.32 3.07
N VAL A 99 -0.33 -7.76 2.11
CA VAL A 99 -1.58 -7.10 1.72
C VAL A 99 -2.75 -7.93 2.18
N ILE A 100 -3.61 -7.37 3.01
CA ILE A 100 -4.86 -7.99 3.46
C ILE A 100 -5.99 -7.29 2.71
N THR A 101 -6.74 -8.05 1.92
CA THR A 101 -7.84 -7.54 1.13
C THR A 101 -8.88 -8.63 0.86
N HIS A 102 -10.12 -8.22 0.72
CA HIS A 102 -11.20 -9.06 0.19
C HIS A 102 -11.58 -8.65 -1.25
N TYR A 103 -10.91 -7.65 -1.83
CA TYR A 103 -11.15 -7.17 -3.18
C TYR A 103 -10.11 -7.75 -4.17
N GLN A 104 -10.53 -8.70 -4.96
CA GLN A 104 -9.67 -9.33 -5.97
C GLN A 104 -9.16 -8.35 -7.02
N ARG A 105 -9.90 -7.26 -7.29
CA ARG A 105 -9.46 -6.21 -8.23
C ARG A 105 -8.12 -5.59 -7.86
N LEU A 106 -7.83 -5.43 -6.56
CA LEU A 106 -6.53 -4.94 -6.11
C LEU A 106 -5.40 -5.88 -6.53
N LEU A 107 -5.61 -7.20 -6.44
CA LEU A 107 -4.62 -8.21 -6.80
C LEU A 107 -4.23 -8.12 -8.29
N ASN A 108 -5.17 -7.77 -9.16
CA ASN A 108 -4.91 -7.60 -10.59
C ASN A 108 -3.95 -6.44 -10.89
N TYR A 109 -3.93 -5.40 -10.04
CA TYR A 109 -3.02 -4.27 -10.15
C TYR A 109 -1.68 -4.51 -9.43
N LEU A 110 -1.70 -5.16 -8.27
CA LEU A 110 -0.50 -5.42 -7.47
C LEU A 110 0.30 -6.62 -7.97
N LYS A 111 -0.37 -7.64 -8.55
CA LYS A 111 0.24 -8.90 -9.01
C LYS A 111 1.15 -9.51 -7.93
N PRO A 112 0.59 -9.96 -6.81
CA PRO A 112 1.38 -10.54 -5.71
C PRO A 112 2.09 -11.81 -6.15
N ASP A 113 3.23 -12.11 -5.53
CA ASP A 113 4.00 -13.33 -5.78
C ASP A 113 3.30 -14.55 -5.16
N PHE A 114 2.65 -14.35 -4.00
CA PHE A 114 1.95 -15.39 -3.26
C PHE A 114 0.57 -14.90 -2.81
N ILE A 115 -0.39 -15.81 -2.81
CA ILE A 115 -1.74 -15.59 -2.27
C ILE A 115 -2.01 -16.66 -1.21
N HIS A 116 -2.48 -16.23 -0.06
CA HIS A 116 -2.91 -17.09 1.04
C HIS A 116 -4.38 -16.82 1.35
N VAL A 117 -5.18 -17.87 1.42
CA VAL A 117 -6.59 -17.79 1.82
C VAL A 117 -6.69 -18.08 3.30
N LEU A 118 -7.23 -17.11 4.05
CA LEU A 118 -7.43 -17.19 5.49
C LEU A 118 -8.92 -17.39 5.78
N ILE A 119 -9.27 -18.50 6.49
CA ILE A 119 -10.63 -18.78 6.97
C ILE A 119 -10.52 -19.18 8.44
N ASP A 120 -11.33 -18.59 9.29
CA ASP A 120 -11.36 -18.86 10.75
C ASP A 120 -9.97 -18.82 11.42
N GLY A 121 -9.14 -17.83 11.03
CA GLY A 121 -7.81 -17.64 11.57
C GLY A 121 -6.76 -18.64 11.09
N LYS A 122 -7.06 -19.47 10.07
CA LYS A 122 -6.14 -20.46 9.50
C LYS A 122 -5.91 -20.23 8.02
N ILE A 123 -4.66 -20.39 7.57
CA ILE A 123 -4.36 -20.43 6.15
C ILE A 123 -4.80 -21.81 5.61
N VAL A 124 -5.90 -21.83 4.84
CA VAL A 124 -6.48 -23.05 4.28
C VAL A 124 -5.95 -23.39 2.90
N LYS A 125 -5.44 -22.39 2.17
CA LYS A 125 -4.86 -22.56 0.84
C LYS A 125 -3.79 -21.52 0.59
N SER A 126 -2.76 -21.92 -0.16
CA SER A 126 -1.72 -21.01 -0.68
C SER A 126 -1.50 -21.28 -2.15
N GLY A 127 -1.15 -20.25 -2.92
CA GLY A 127 -0.91 -20.35 -4.35
C GLY A 127 -0.38 -19.03 -4.92
N ASP A 128 -0.38 -18.95 -6.23
CA ASP A 128 -0.04 -17.78 -7.03
C ASP A 128 -1.31 -17.04 -7.53
N MET A 129 -1.16 -16.15 -8.50
CA MET A 129 -2.28 -15.40 -9.10
C MET A 129 -3.39 -16.29 -9.68
N SER A 130 -3.13 -17.54 -10.04
CA SER A 130 -4.16 -18.46 -10.53
C SER A 130 -5.20 -18.78 -9.42
N LEU A 131 -4.76 -18.77 -8.16
CA LEU A 131 -5.66 -18.94 -7.02
C LEU A 131 -6.69 -17.81 -6.93
N ALA A 132 -6.29 -16.55 -7.20
CA ALA A 132 -7.23 -15.43 -7.22
C ALA A 132 -8.34 -15.63 -8.25
N SER A 133 -7.99 -16.07 -9.46
CA SER A 133 -8.97 -16.36 -10.51
C SER A 133 -9.93 -17.48 -10.13
N ILE A 134 -9.43 -18.53 -9.48
CA ILE A 134 -10.28 -19.65 -8.99
C ILE A 134 -11.24 -19.15 -7.90
N LEU A 135 -10.78 -18.29 -7.00
CA LEU A 135 -11.62 -17.71 -5.95
C LEU A 135 -12.69 -16.78 -6.53
N GLU A 136 -12.37 -16.03 -7.59
CA GLU A 136 -13.33 -15.18 -8.30
C GLU A 136 -14.44 -16.02 -8.95
N GLU A 137 -14.08 -17.15 -9.56
CA GLU A 137 -15.01 -18.02 -10.25
C GLU A 137 -15.86 -18.88 -9.28
N LYS A 138 -15.24 -19.46 -8.25
CA LYS A 138 -15.85 -20.50 -7.39
C LYS A 138 -16.26 -20.03 -6.00
N GLY A 139 -15.86 -18.80 -5.60
CA GLY A 139 -16.02 -18.33 -4.23
C GLY A 139 -15.13 -19.08 -3.24
N TYR A 140 -15.50 -19.07 -1.96
CA TYR A 140 -14.74 -19.68 -0.85
C TYR A 140 -15.29 -21.02 -0.38
N ALA A 141 -16.57 -21.32 -0.67
CA ALA A 141 -17.28 -22.49 -0.13
C ALA A 141 -16.62 -23.86 -0.39
N TRP A 142 -15.82 -23.99 -1.44
CA TRP A 142 -15.09 -25.22 -1.74
C TRP A 142 -13.85 -25.46 -0.86
N LEU A 143 -13.43 -24.43 -0.10
CA LEU A 143 -12.30 -24.48 0.83
C LEU A 143 -12.72 -24.82 2.27
N GLU A 144 -14.00 -24.75 2.59
CA GLU A 144 -14.58 -24.98 3.93
C GLU A 144 -14.82 -26.46 4.25
N LYS A 145 -14.21 -27.39 3.52
CA LYS A 145 -14.40 -28.85 3.70
C LYS A 145 -13.35 -29.48 4.57
#